data_8910a831fab871dfeb0f7fe915c6f4e7
#
_entry.id   8910a831fab871dfeb0f7fe915c6f4e7
#
_cell.length_a   1.000
_cell.length_b   1.000
_cell.length_c   1.000
_cell.angle_alpha   90.00
_cell.angle_beta   90.00
_cell.angle_gamma   90.00
#
_symmetry.space_group_name_H-M   'P 1'
#
loop_
_entity.id
_entity.type
_entity.pdbx_description
1 polymer ?
#
loop_
_entity_poly.entity_id
_entity_poly.type
_entity_poly.pdbx_seq_one_letter_code
_entity_poly.pdbx_strand_id
1 'polypeptide(L)'
;TKPLITATTPHEIDTQARSAMAEHQPLYTLDEQLLGDLAPDIIVTQDLCHVCSIDLAAVQRIAATLPTKPRVIALNPQTFEAVLDDLLTLGQAIGREHQALATITNLRNRVYSAQEFVNPFAAGESVAMLEWTDPIFIGGHWTPQLIERAGALHPLNPTQPVKGAGAAQGPIGMTQRQAGKSIAIPPEVLVASQPDAILIAPCGRSLAQARNDVLELSKSPWWPTLKAVRTGRVALADGNHFFNRPGPRLVDALEFLVGWLHNRPALIPPGLLWEKWP
;
A
#
# COMPACT_ATOMS: atom_id res chain seq x y z
N THR A 1 2.44 -13.10 14.80
CA THR A 1 2.94 -11.82 15.34
C THR A 1 1.84 -11.09 16.07
N LYS A 2 2.17 -10.37 17.15
CA LYS A 2 1.26 -9.51 17.89
C LYS A 2 1.87 -8.10 17.92
N PRO A 3 1.10 -7.04 17.62
CA PRO A 3 1.58 -5.68 17.78
C PRO A 3 1.76 -5.36 19.27
N LEU A 4 2.78 -4.58 19.60
CA LEU A 4 3.02 -4.06 20.94
C LEU A 4 2.40 -2.68 21.14
N ILE A 5 2.02 -2.02 20.06
CA ILE A 5 1.29 -0.76 20.09
C ILE A 5 -0.13 -1.03 20.56
N THR A 6 -0.56 -0.31 21.59
CA THR A 6 -1.89 -0.44 22.21
C THR A 6 -2.80 0.77 21.93
N ALA A 7 -2.23 1.84 21.42
CA ALA A 7 -2.96 3.04 21.06
C ALA A 7 -3.99 2.78 19.94
N THR A 8 -5.01 3.63 19.86
CA THR A 8 -6.13 3.45 18.93
C THR A 8 -6.30 4.62 17.96
N THR A 9 -5.84 5.82 18.34
CA THR A 9 -5.88 6.99 17.46
C THR A 9 -4.62 7.08 16.60
N PRO A 10 -4.70 7.65 15.39
CA PRO A 10 -3.55 7.78 14.49
C PRO A 10 -2.36 8.49 15.14
N HIS A 11 -2.60 9.59 15.84
CA HIS A 11 -1.58 10.36 16.55
C HIS A 11 -0.83 9.55 17.61
N GLU A 12 -1.59 8.87 18.47
CA GLU A 12 -1.01 8.07 19.54
C GLU A 12 -0.25 6.86 19.03
N ILE A 13 -0.76 6.20 17.96
CA ILE A 13 -0.09 5.09 17.30
C ILE A 13 1.28 5.55 16.75
N ASP A 14 1.33 6.67 16.02
CA ASP A 14 2.58 7.22 15.48
C ASP A 14 3.53 7.60 16.61
N THR A 15 3.03 8.23 17.67
CA THR A 15 3.84 8.61 18.83
C THR A 15 4.46 7.39 19.51
N GLN A 16 3.67 6.34 19.78
CA GLN A 16 4.18 5.10 20.36
C GLN A 16 5.20 4.41 19.45
N ALA A 17 4.92 4.37 18.14
CA ALA A 17 5.83 3.77 17.15
C ALA A 17 7.18 4.52 17.13
N ARG A 18 7.16 5.84 17.09
CA ARG A 18 8.39 6.67 17.10
C ARG A 18 9.18 6.50 18.38
N SER A 19 8.52 6.52 19.54
CA SER A 19 9.20 6.28 20.84
C SER A 19 9.88 4.91 20.86
N ALA A 20 9.16 3.85 20.50
CA ALA A 20 9.72 2.51 20.48
C ALA A 20 10.92 2.40 19.51
N MET A 21 10.84 3.03 18.33
CA MET A 21 11.96 3.07 17.38
C MET A 21 13.17 3.83 17.92
N ALA A 22 12.96 4.97 18.59
CA ALA A 22 14.04 5.75 19.20
C ALA A 22 14.75 4.97 20.31
N GLU A 23 14.01 4.13 21.04
CA GLU A 23 14.50 3.27 22.11
C GLU A 23 15.00 1.90 21.60
N HIS A 24 15.00 1.67 20.28
CA HIS A 24 15.34 0.38 19.65
C HIS A 24 14.47 -0.79 20.15
N GLN A 25 13.23 -0.50 20.55
CA GLN A 25 12.26 -1.50 20.97
C GLN A 25 11.52 -2.10 19.79
N PRO A 26 11.19 -3.40 19.81
CA PRO A 26 10.41 -4.02 18.75
C PRO A 26 8.98 -3.49 18.77
N LEU A 27 8.37 -3.33 17.58
CA LEU A 27 6.97 -2.96 17.45
C LEU A 27 6.04 -4.19 17.42
N TYR A 28 6.61 -5.37 17.23
CA TYR A 28 5.90 -6.64 17.17
C TYR A 28 6.63 -7.71 17.96
N THR A 29 5.87 -8.66 18.52
CA THR A 29 6.40 -9.90 19.07
C THR A 29 6.01 -11.09 18.22
N LEU A 30 6.86 -12.10 18.20
CA LEU A 30 6.58 -13.40 17.60
C LEU A 30 6.15 -14.36 18.73
N ASP A 31 5.11 -15.12 18.48
CA ASP A 31 4.70 -16.22 19.37
C ASP A 31 5.56 -17.45 19.01
N GLU A 32 6.68 -17.59 19.69
CA GLU A 32 7.68 -18.63 19.42
C GLU A 32 7.16 -20.02 19.72
N GLN A 33 6.34 -20.15 20.79
CA GLN A 33 5.73 -21.42 21.15
C GLN A 33 4.77 -21.88 20.07
N LEU A 34 3.85 -21.00 19.65
CA LEU A 34 2.90 -21.31 18.55
C LEU A 34 3.65 -21.64 17.26
N LEU A 35 4.74 -20.94 16.97
CA LEU A 35 5.55 -21.23 15.78
C LEU A 35 6.22 -22.61 15.86
N GLY A 36 6.68 -22.99 17.06
CA GLY A 36 7.21 -24.32 17.34
C GLY A 36 6.15 -25.43 17.18
N ASP A 37 4.95 -25.19 17.71
CA ASP A 37 3.83 -26.13 17.63
C ASP A 37 3.33 -26.34 16.19
N LEU A 38 3.38 -25.29 15.37
CA LEU A 38 3.05 -25.34 13.94
C LEU A 38 4.07 -26.12 13.11
N ALA A 39 5.31 -26.23 13.60
CA ALA A 39 6.41 -26.95 12.95
C ALA A 39 6.49 -26.68 11.43
N PRO A 40 6.57 -25.40 10.98
CA PRO A 40 6.50 -25.07 9.57
C PRO A 40 7.74 -25.53 8.80
N ASP A 41 7.57 -25.84 7.51
CA ASP A 41 8.68 -26.06 6.57
C ASP A 41 9.20 -24.75 5.99
N ILE A 42 8.31 -23.74 5.89
CA ILE A 42 8.60 -22.43 5.29
C ILE A 42 7.98 -21.33 6.17
N ILE A 43 8.77 -20.28 6.41
CA ILE A 43 8.31 -19.03 7.02
C ILE A 43 8.41 -17.93 5.98
N VAL A 44 7.29 -17.28 5.67
CA VAL A 44 7.26 -16.10 4.78
C VAL A 44 7.23 -14.86 5.65
N THR A 45 8.11 -13.93 5.39
CA THR A 45 8.19 -12.64 6.08
C THR A 45 8.48 -11.51 5.10
N GLN A 46 8.46 -10.28 5.58
CA GLN A 46 8.89 -9.10 4.82
C GLN A 46 9.88 -8.29 5.66
N ASP A 47 10.72 -7.50 4.98
CA ASP A 47 11.72 -6.60 5.59
C ASP A 47 11.67 -5.22 4.93
N LEU A 48 10.48 -4.84 4.47
CA LEU A 48 10.27 -3.61 3.69
C LEU A 48 10.22 -2.36 4.57
N CYS A 49 9.62 -2.50 5.75
CA CYS A 49 9.35 -1.38 6.64
C CYS A 49 9.53 -1.82 8.10
N HIS A 50 10.45 -1.17 8.80
CA HIS A 50 10.71 -1.47 10.23
C HIS A 50 9.51 -1.14 11.14
N VAL A 51 8.56 -0.33 10.69
CA VAL A 51 7.34 0.02 11.44
C VAL A 51 6.23 -1.00 11.19
N CYS A 52 6.20 -1.62 9.99
CA CYS A 52 5.05 -2.43 9.54
C CYS A 52 5.28 -3.93 9.66
N SER A 53 6.51 -4.37 9.98
CA SER A 53 6.87 -5.78 10.04
C SER A 53 7.83 -6.08 11.19
N ILE A 54 7.89 -7.37 11.54
CA ILE A 54 8.90 -7.86 12.47
C ILE A 54 10.27 -7.86 11.78
N ASP A 55 11.33 -7.60 12.55
CA ASP A 55 12.71 -7.65 12.07
C ASP A 55 13.07 -9.04 11.50
N LEU A 56 13.59 -9.06 10.26
CA LEU A 56 14.00 -10.28 9.56
C LEU A 56 15.04 -11.08 10.36
N ALA A 57 16.01 -10.40 10.99
CA ALA A 57 17.04 -11.07 11.78
C ALA A 57 16.43 -11.78 13.00
N ALA A 58 15.39 -11.22 13.61
CA ALA A 58 14.65 -11.88 14.68
C ALA A 58 13.95 -13.15 14.19
N VAL A 59 13.28 -13.08 13.04
CA VAL A 59 12.64 -14.26 12.41
C VAL A 59 13.66 -15.35 12.09
N GLN A 60 14.82 -14.99 11.53
CA GLN A 60 15.89 -15.94 11.19
C GLN A 60 16.47 -16.60 12.43
N ARG A 61 16.70 -15.84 13.52
CA ARG A 61 17.21 -16.40 14.79
C ARG A 61 16.23 -17.45 15.34
N ILE A 62 14.93 -17.12 15.38
CA ILE A 62 13.89 -18.04 15.88
C ILE A 62 13.79 -19.27 14.97
N ALA A 63 13.77 -19.09 13.65
CA ALA A 63 13.73 -20.20 12.69
C ALA A 63 14.91 -21.20 12.89
N ALA A 64 16.09 -20.68 13.20
CA ALA A 64 17.27 -21.51 13.46
C ALA A 64 17.16 -22.36 14.75
N THR A 65 16.34 -21.96 15.71
CA THR A 65 16.11 -22.73 16.95
C THR A 65 15.02 -23.81 16.82
N LEU A 66 14.15 -23.70 15.80
CA LEU A 66 13.09 -24.67 15.58
C LEU A 66 13.64 -26.03 15.12
N PRO A 67 13.07 -27.16 15.59
CA PRO A 67 13.50 -28.51 15.19
C PRO A 67 13.43 -28.73 13.67
N THR A 68 12.41 -28.16 13.00
CA THR A 68 12.19 -28.26 11.55
C THR A 68 13.19 -27.44 10.74
N LYS A 69 13.86 -26.45 11.36
CA LYS A 69 14.75 -25.50 10.67
C LYS A 69 14.13 -24.97 9.37
N PRO A 70 12.99 -24.29 9.45
CA PRO A 70 12.23 -23.87 8.27
C PRO A 70 13.03 -22.94 7.39
N ARG A 71 12.77 -23.02 6.08
CA ARG A 71 13.31 -22.06 5.12
C ARG A 71 12.62 -20.71 5.32
N VAL A 72 13.38 -19.64 5.56
CA VAL A 72 12.84 -18.27 5.65
C VAL A 72 12.89 -17.61 4.27
N ILE A 73 11.75 -17.06 3.82
CA ILE A 73 11.60 -16.32 2.57
C ILE A 73 11.21 -14.89 2.93
N ALA A 74 12.09 -13.93 2.65
CA ALA A 74 11.81 -12.52 2.82
C ALA A 74 11.33 -11.92 1.49
N LEU A 75 10.14 -11.33 1.48
CA LEU A 75 9.56 -10.64 0.34
C LEU A 75 9.70 -9.13 0.55
N ASN A 76 10.40 -8.45 -0.35
CA ASN A 76 10.70 -7.02 -0.24
C ASN A 76 10.39 -6.28 -1.54
N PRO A 77 9.15 -6.34 -2.05
CA PRO A 77 8.80 -5.73 -3.32
C PRO A 77 8.84 -4.21 -3.21
N GLN A 78 9.54 -3.55 -4.15
CA GLN A 78 9.64 -2.09 -4.21
C GLN A 78 8.68 -1.50 -5.25
N THR A 79 8.10 -2.33 -6.10
CA THR A 79 7.25 -1.92 -7.21
C THR A 79 6.01 -2.80 -7.27
N PHE A 80 4.98 -2.33 -7.95
CA PHE A 80 3.77 -3.12 -8.20
C PHE A 80 4.09 -4.42 -8.96
N GLU A 81 5.01 -4.38 -9.94
CA GLU A 81 5.42 -5.59 -10.67
C GLU A 81 6.12 -6.59 -9.75
N ALA A 82 7.01 -6.11 -8.87
CA ALA A 82 7.70 -6.97 -7.92
C ALA A 82 6.73 -7.70 -6.97
N VAL A 83 5.61 -7.04 -6.59
CA VAL A 83 4.56 -7.69 -5.79
C VAL A 83 3.92 -8.85 -6.55
N LEU A 84 3.71 -8.71 -7.86
CA LEU A 84 3.19 -9.82 -8.67
C LEU A 84 4.23 -10.93 -8.86
N ASP A 85 5.50 -10.58 -9.02
CA ASP A 85 6.59 -11.54 -9.17
C ASP A 85 6.87 -12.33 -7.87
N ASP A 86 6.59 -11.76 -6.70
CA ASP A 86 6.65 -12.47 -5.41
C ASP A 86 5.73 -13.70 -5.38
N LEU A 87 4.63 -13.71 -6.14
CA LEU A 87 3.77 -14.88 -6.27
C LEU A 87 4.51 -16.06 -6.92
N LEU A 88 5.41 -15.78 -7.88
CA LEU A 88 6.24 -16.83 -8.49
C LEU A 88 7.24 -17.39 -7.46
N THR A 89 7.90 -16.51 -6.71
CA THR A 89 8.81 -16.90 -5.62
C THR A 89 8.13 -17.83 -4.62
N LEU A 90 6.90 -17.48 -4.20
CA LEU A 90 6.11 -18.31 -3.30
C LEU A 90 5.68 -19.63 -3.97
N GLY A 91 5.20 -19.56 -5.21
CA GLY A 91 4.81 -20.75 -5.97
C GLY A 91 5.95 -21.76 -6.13
N GLN A 92 7.14 -21.29 -6.44
CA GLN A 92 8.33 -22.13 -6.52
C GLN A 92 8.70 -22.74 -5.17
N ALA A 93 8.63 -21.95 -4.10
CA ALA A 93 8.97 -22.41 -2.76
C ALA A 93 8.07 -23.55 -2.25
N ILE A 94 6.80 -23.57 -2.66
CA ILE A 94 5.82 -24.58 -2.24
C ILE A 94 5.50 -25.62 -3.34
N GLY A 95 6.26 -25.66 -4.44
CA GLY A 95 6.04 -26.59 -5.54
C GLY A 95 4.75 -26.33 -6.35
N ARG A 96 4.31 -25.08 -6.43
CA ARG A 96 3.09 -24.64 -7.14
C ARG A 96 3.37 -23.59 -8.23
N GLU A 97 4.53 -23.70 -8.87
CA GLU A 97 4.98 -22.73 -9.87
C GLU A 97 3.98 -22.54 -11.01
N HIS A 98 3.41 -23.62 -11.54
CA HIS A 98 2.44 -23.53 -12.63
C HIS A 98 1.18 -22.74 -12.22
N GLN A 99 0.67 -22.97 -11.01
CA GLN A 99 -0.48 -22.21 -10.50
C GLN A 99 -0.12 -20.74 -10.27
N ALA A 100 1.08 -20.44 -9.79
CA ALA A 100 1.57 -19.07 -9.62
C ALA A 100 1.63 -18.34 -10.96
N LEU A 101 2.23 -18.94 -11.99
CA LEU A 101 2.30 -18.36 -13.34
C LEU A 101 0.91 -18.10 -13.93
N ALA A 102 -0.01 -19.04 -13.79
CA ALA A 102 -1.40 -18.85 -14.25
C ALA A 102 -2.08 -17.69 -13.50
N THR A 103 -1.88 -17.58 -12.18
CA THR A 103 -2.42 -16.49 -11.37
C THR A 103 -1.82 -15.14 -11.78
N ILE A 104 -0.50 -15.04 -11.95
CA ILE A 104 0.18 -13.82 -12.40
C ILE A 104 -0.34 -13.38 -13.77
N THR A 105 -0.48 -14.32 -14.71
CA THR A 105 -1.00 -14.03 -16.05
C THR A 105 -2.41 -13.46 -15.96
N ASN A 106 -3.29 -14.05 -15.16
CA ASN A 106 -4.65 -13.54 -14.95
C ASN A 106 -4.64 -12.12 -14.35
N LEU A 107 -3.83 -11.89 -13.30
CA LEU A 107 -3.72 -10.57 -12.67
C LEU A 107 -3.21 -9.51 -13.65
N ARG A 108 -2.20 -9.83 -14.46
CA ARG A 108 -1.68 -8.92 -15.49
C ARG A 108 -2.74 -8.62 -16.56
N ASN A 109 -3.51 -9.61 -16.98
CA ASN A 109 -4.62 -9.40 -17.93
C ASN A 109 -5.66 -8.43 -17.34
N ARG A 110 -6.02 -8.56 -16.05
CA ARG A 110 -6.92 -7.62 -15.38
C ARG A 110 -6.35 -6.20 -15.37
N VAL A 111 -5.05 -6.05 -15.08
CA VAL A 111 -4.36 -4.76 -15.15
C VAL A 111 -4.50 -4.13 -16.53
N TYR A 112 -4.21 -4.89 -17.60
CA TYR A 112 -4.32 -4.39 -18.97
C TYR A 112 -5.76 -4.01 -19.33
N SER A 113 -6.73 -4.86 -19.01
CA SER A 113 -8.14 -4.58 -19.23
C SER A 113 -8.64 -3.32 -18.52
N ALA A 114 -8.20 -3.10 -17.27
CA ALA A 114 -8.52 -1.87 -16.56
C ALA A 114 -7.89 -0.65 -17.25
N GLN A 115 -6.65 -0.75 -17.72
CA GLN A 115 -5.95 0.34 -18.38
C GLN A 115 -6.51 0.71 -19.76
N GLU A 116 -7.32 -0.14 -20.42
CA GLU A 116 -8.03 0.22 -21.65
C GLU A 116 -9.00 1.42 -21.48
N PHE A 117 -9.42 1.69 -20.24
CA PHE A 117 -10.27 2.83 -19.88
C PHE A 117 -9.47 4.09 -19.53
N VAL A 118 -8.16 4.05 -19.57
CA VAL A 118 -7.27 5.17 -19.29
C VAL A 118 -6.86 5.83 -20.61
N ASN A 119 -7.17 7.13 -20.76
CA ASN A 119 -6.69 7.89 -21.90
C ASN A 119 -5.26 8.40 -21.63
N PRO A 120 -4.23 7.85 -22.31
CA PRO A 120 -2.83 8.24 -22.05
C PRO A 120 -2.49 9.66 -22.56
N PHE A 121 -3.39 10.30 -23.31
CA PHE A 121 -3.22 11.65 -23.85
C PHE A 121 -3.98 12.72 -23.08
N ALA A 122 -4.80 12.33 -22.10
CA ALA A 122 -5.48 13.28 -21.23
C ALA A 122 -4.53 13.77 -20.14
N ALA A 123 -4.69 15.01 -19.73
CA ALA A 123 -4.07 15.50 -18.50
C ALA A 123 -4.68 14.74 -17.32
N GLY A 124 -3.85 14.02 -16.57
CA GLY A 124 -4.31 13.27 -15.40
C GLY A 124 -4.74 14.18 -14.25
N GLU A 125 -5.77 13.80 -13.53
CA GLU A 125 -6.13 14.44 -12.25
C GLU A 125 -4.99 14.26 -11.24
N SER A 126 -4.74 15.27 -10.42
CA SER A 126 -3.82 15.15 -9.28
C SER A 126 -4.52 14.46 -8.11
N VAL A 127 -3.93 13.39 -7.62
CA VAL A 127 -4.44 12.60 -6.50
C VAL A 127 -3.48 12.70 -5.32
N ALA A 128 -3.99 13.02 -4.14
CA ALA A 128 -3.27 12.82 -2.89
C ALA A 128 -3.79 11.53 -2.22
N MET A 129 -2.92 10.52 -2.07
CA MET A 129 -3.25 9.32 -1.29
C MET A 129 -2.70 9.47 0.12
N LEU A 130 -3.61 9.55 1.10
CA LEU A 130 -3.26 9.60 2.52
C LEU A 130 -3.19 8.17 3.06
N GLU A 131 -1.97 7.74 3.34
CA GLU A 131 -1.68 6.43 3.96
C GLU A 131 -1.77 6.50 5.50
N TRP A 132 -1.79 7.71 6.05
CA TRP A 132 -2.02 8.00 7.46
C TRP A 132 -2.57 9.41 7.62
N THR A 133 -3.32 9.66 8.70
CA THR A 133 -4.08 10.91 8.85
C THR A 133 -3.51 11.88 9.88
N ASP A 134 -2.79 11.37 10.90
CA ASP A 134 -2.14 12.22 11.90
C ASP A 134 -0.89 11.52 12.49
N PRO A 135 0.32 12.02 12.14
CA PRO A 135 0.60 13.04 11.12
C PRO A 135 0.18 12.57 9.73
N ILE A 136 0.01 13.50 8.78
CA ILE A 136 -0.35 13.15 7.41
C ILE A 136 0.83 12.45 6.74
N PHE A 137 0.64 11.18 6.29
CA PHE A 137 1.59 10.49 5.44
C PHE A 137 1.00 10.32 4.04
N ILE A 138 1.78 10.68 3.05
CA ILE A 138 1.49 10.45 1.63
C ILE A 138 2.01 9.06 1.25
N GLY A 139 1.18 8.29 0.56
CA GLY A 139 1.49 6.94 0.14
C GLY A 139 2.76 6.83 -0.70
N GLY A 140 3.50 5.77 -0.49
CA GLY A 140 4.73 5.43 -1.18
C GLY A 140 4.72 4.03 -1.77
N HIS A 141 5.92 3.47 -1.99
CA HIS A 141 6.14 2.13 -2.52
C HIS A 141 5.43 1.93 -3.87
N TRP A 142 4.49 0.99 -3.98
CA TRP A 142 3.71 0.69 -5.19
C TRP A 142 2.50 1.60 -5.41
N THR A 143 2.03 2.33 -4.36
CA THR A 143 0.80 3.12 -4.46
C THR A 143 0.87 4.26 -5.49
N PRO A 144 1.96 5.05 -5.58
CA PRO A 144 2.10 6.03 -6.66
C PRO A 144 2.06 5.40 -8.05
N GLN A 145 2.64 4.20 -8.23
CA GLN A 145 2.55 3.48 -9.50
C GLN A 145 1.11 3.09 -9.86
N LEU A 146 0.30 2.68 -8.88
CA LEU A 146 -1.11 2.35 -9.11
C LEU A 146 -1.88 3.59 -9.56
N ILE A 147 -1.66 4.75 -8.91
CA ILE A 147 -2.30 6.02 -9.25
C ILE A 147 -1.90 6.46 -10.66
N GLU A 148 -0.60 6.43 -10.99
CA GLU A 148 -0.11 6.81 -12.31
C GLU A 148 -0.60 5.84 -13.40
N ARG A 149 -0.68 4.54 -13.13
CA ARG A 149 -1.27 3.54 -14.04
C ARG A 149 -2.76 3.73 -14.24
N ALA A 150 -3.46 4.28 -13.27
CA ALA A 150 -4.84 4.68 -13.40
C ALA A 150 -5.02 6.01 -14.17
N GLY A 151 -3.96 6.57 -14.73
CA GLY A 151 -3.99 7.79 -15.55
C GLY A 151 -4.04 9.08 -14.74
N ALA A 152 -3.73 9.04 -13.45
CA ALA A 152 -3.66 10.21 -12.59
C ALA A 152 -2.21 10.57 -12.25
N LEU A 153 -2.02 11.69 -11.56
CA LEU A 153 -0.73 12.15 -11.07
C LEU A 153 -0.69 12.04 -9.54
N HIS A 154 0.46 11.70 -8.98
CA HIS A 154 0.68 11.69 -7.53
C HIS A 154 1.80 12.69 -7.15
N PRO A 155 1.56 14.00 -7.24
CA PRO A 155 2.62 15.01 -7.23
C PRO A 155 3.37 15.14 -5.91
N LEU A 156 2.75 14.73 -4.79
CA LEU A 156 3.36 14.83 -3.46
C LEU A 156 4.41 13.74 -3.19
N ASN A 157 4.33 12.60 -3.90
CA ASN A 157 5.34 11.54 -3.85
C ASN A 157 5.34 10.78 -5.19
N PRO A 158 5.82 11.40 -6.29
CA PRO A 158 5.75 10.82 -7.62
C PRO A 158 6.75 9.68 -7.79
N THR A 159 6.47 8.80 -8.76
CA THR A 159 7.48 7.82 -9.16
C THR A 159 8.65 8.48 -9.86
N GLN A 160 9.82 7.86 -9.76
CA GLN A 160 11.03 8.26 -10.44
C GLN A 160 11.53 7.12 -11.33
N PRO A 161 12.16 7.40 -12.48
CA PRO A 161 12.80 6.36 -13.27
C PRO A 161 13.85 5.61 -12.44
N VAL A 162 13.88 4.30 -12.52
CA VAL A 162 14.98 3.53 -11.92
C VAL A 162 16.27 3.79 -12.67
N LYS A 163 17.41 3.68 -11.99
CA LYS A 163 18.72 3.90 -12.60
C LYS A 163 18.91 2.97 -13.80
N GLY A 164 19.22 3.56 -14.96
CA GLY A 164 19.35 2.80 -16.22
C GLY A 164 18.05 2.63 -17.01
N ALA A 165 16.92 3.11 -16.50
CA ALA A 165 15.70 3.19 -17.30
C ALA A 165 15.94 4.14 -18.48
N GLY A 166 15.59 3.70 -19.68
CA GLY A 166 15.58 4.55 -20.86
C GLY A 166 14.47 5.61 -20.78
N ALA A 167 14.41 6.47 -21.81
CA ALA A 167 13.34 7.47 -21.96
C ALA A 167 11.97 6.84 -22.35
N ALA A 168 11.78 5.55 -22.09
CA ALA A 168 10.55 4.84 -22.44
C ALA A 168 9.33 5.46 -21.74
N GLN A 169 8.36 5.83 -22.54
CA GLN A 169 7.05 6.28 -22.09
C GLN A 169 5.99 5.19 -22.36
N GLY A 170 4.82 5.32 -21.73
CA GLY A 170 3.75 4.33 -21.86
C GLY A 170 3.88 3.16 -20.89
N PRO A 171 3.08 2.07 -21.08
CA PRO A 171 2.99 0.96 -20.12
C PRO A 171 4.32 0.30 -19.78
N ILE A 172 5.23 0.17 -20.73
CA ILE A 172 6.57 -0.40 -20.51
C ILE A 172 7.43 0.56 -19.67
N GLY A 173 7.36 1.87 -19.92
CA GLY A 173 8.07 2.86 -19.11
C GLY A 173 7.61 2.89 -17.66
N MET A 174 6.35 2.62 -17.39
CA MET A 174 5.79 2.54 -16.04
C MET A 174 6.40 1.41 -15.20
N THR A 175 6.81 0.32 -15.79
CA THR A 175 7.47 -0.79 -15.09
C THR A 175 8.89 -0.44 -14.63
N GLN A 176 9.49 0.57 -15.24
CA GLN A 176 10.83 1.06 -14.94
C GLN A 176 10.83 2.30 -14.02
N ARG A 177 9.73 2.54 -13.33
CA ARG A 177 9.60 3.64 -12.38
C ARG A 177 9.27 3.07 -11.01
N GLN A 178 9.76 3.72 -9.97
CA GLN A 178 9.43 3.39 -8.59
C GLN A 178 9.24 4.66 -7.77
N ALA A 179 8.44 4.58 -6.72
CA ALA A 179 8.34 5.61 -5.72
C ALA A 179 9.32 5.35 -4.57
N GLY A 180 9.57 6.40 -3.80
CA GLY A 180 10.18 6.28 -2.48
C GLY A 180 9.24 5.65 -1.45
N LYS A 181 9.68 5.64 -0.19
CA LYS A 181 8.84 5.29 0.95
C LYS A 181 7.73 6.34 1.13
N SER A 182 6.72 5.99 1.91
CA SER A 182 5.72 6.96 2.38
C SER A 182 6.40 8.11 3.13
N ILE A 183 5.91 9.33 2.93
CA ILE A 183 6.51 10.55 3.49
C ILE A 183 5.50 11.29 4.37
N ALA A 184 5.94 11.73 5.54
CA ALA A 184 5.15 12.64 6.36
C ALA A 184 5.25 14.05 5.78
N ILE A 185 4.11 14.73 5.70
CA ILE A 185 4.03 16.12 5.25
C ILE A 185 3.26 16.97 6.26
N PRO A 186 3.59 18.24 6.42
CA PRO A 186 2.75 19.17 7.17
C PRO A 186 1.46 19.47 6.38
N PRO A 187 0.34 19.78 7.07
CA PRO A 187 -0.95 20.07 6.42
C PRO A 187 -0.86 21.17 5.36
N GLU A 188 0.00 22.16 5.55
CA GLU A 188 0.20 23.30 4.63
C GLU A 188 0.66 22.83 3.24
N VAL A 189 1.43 21.76 3.16
CA VAL A 189 1.88 21.16 1.89
C VAL A 189 0.70 20.52 1.16
N LEU A 190 -0.16 19.79 1.87
CA LEU A 190 -1.38 19.25 1.29
C LEU A 190 -2.31 20.37 0.81
N VAL A 191 -2.49 21.42 1.61
CA VAL A 191 -3.29 22.60 1.24
C VAL A 191 -2.71 23.30 0.01
N ALA A 192 -1.41 23.51 -0.04
CA ALA A 192 -0.76 24.17 -1.19
C ALA A 192 -0.88 23.34 -2.48
N SER A 193 -0.91 22.02 -2.38
CA SER A 193 -1.01 21.13 -3.55
C SER A 193 -2.38 21.12 -4.21
N GLN A 194 -3.46 21.51 -3.49
CA GLN A 194 -4.85 21.54 -3.97
C GLN A 194 -5.21 20.35 -4.87
N PRO A 195 -5.10 19.09 -4.38
CA PRO A 195 -5.34 17.93 -5.22
C PRO A 195 -6.76 17.90 -5.78
N ASP A 196 -6.91 17.38 -7.01
CA ASP A 196 -8.20 17.20 -7.65
C ASP A 196 -9.03 16.12 -6.96
N ALA A 197 -8.37 15.10 -6.44
CA ALA A 197 -8.98 14.01 -5.69
C ALA A 197 -8.12 13.59 -4.50
N ILE A 198 -8.76 13.09 -3.44
CA ILE A 198 -8.08 12.54 -2.26
C ILE A 198 -8.57 11.11 -2.05
N LEU A 199 -7.63 10.18 -1.95
CA LEU A 199 -7.89 8.82 -1.49
C LEU A 199 -7.31 8.66 -0.09
N ILE A 200 -8.12 8.14 0.84
CA ILE A 200 -7.70 7.90 2.23
C ILE A 200 -7.83 6.42 2.53
N ALA A 201 -6.70 5.76 2.72
CA ALA A 201 -6.63 4.34 3.06
C ALA A 201 -5.51 4.12 4.09
N PRO A 202 -5.76 4.43 5.39
CA PRO A 202 -4.73 4.39 6.40
C PRO A 202 -4.24 2.96 6.66
N CYS A 203 -2.92 2.79 6.74
CA CYS A 203 -2.28 1.48 6.88
C CYS A 203 -2.81 0.72 8.11
N GLY A 204 -3.27 -0.52 7.88
CA GLY A 204 -3.81 -1.37 8.95
C GLY A 204 -5.17 -0.97 9.50
N ARG A 205 -5.82 0.07 8.96
CA ARG A 205 -7.15 0.54 9.41
C ARG A 205 -8.25 -0.05 8.54
N SER A 206 -9.29 -0.59 9.17
CA SER A 206 -10.53 -0.95 8.48
C SER A 206 -11.24 0.30 7.96
N LEU A 207 -12.18 0.13 7.03
CA LEU A 207 -12.99 1.26 6.52
C LEU A 207 -13.69 2.04 7.64
N ALA A 208 -14.23 1.34 8.65
CA ALA A 208 -14.88 1.99 9.80
C ALA A 208 -13.89 2.82 10.63
N GLN A 209 -12.68 2.33 10.84
CA GLN A 209 -11.63 3.08 11.53
C GLN A 209 -11.15 4.27 10.68
N ALA A 210 -10.95 4.08 9.37
CA ALA A 210 -10.58 5.16 8.45
C ALA A 210 -11.64 6.29 8.47
N ARG A 211 -12.94 5.94 8.55
CA ARG A 211 -14.02 6.92 8.68
C ARG A 211 -13.87 7.76 9.95
N ASN A 212 -13.59 7.14 11.09
CA ASN A 212 -13.36 7.85 12.35
C ASN A 212 -12.14 8.77 12.26
N ASP A 213 -11.04 8.29 11.66
CA ASP A 213 -9.82 9.07 11.48
C ASP A 213 -10.08 10.31 10.60
N VAL A 214 -10.89 10.17 9.54
CA VAL A 214 -11.25 11.29 8.65
C VAL A 214 -12.25 12.24 9.32
N LEU A 215 -13.14 11.76 10.17
CA LEU A 215 -14.01 12.62 10.99
C LEU A 215 -13.17 13.56 11.85
N GLU A 216 -12.11 13.09 12.47
CA GLU A 216 -11.19 13.94 13.24
C GLU A 216 -10.42 14.90 12.33
N LEU A 217 -9.85 14.41 11.23
CA LEU A 217 -9.13 15.22 10.26
C LEU A 217 -10.01 16.35 9.68
N SER A 218 -11.28 16.08 9.42
CA SER A 218 -12.25 17.03 8.86
C SER A 218 -12.62 18.20 9.78
N LYS A 219 -12.32 18.12 11.07
CA LYS A 219 -12.47 19.24 12.02
C LYS A 219 -11.41 20.33 11.83
N SER A 220 -10.36 20.05 11.09
CA SER A 220 -9.28 21.00 10.82
C SER A 220 -9.79 22.17 9.96
N PRO A 221 -9.45 23.42 10.30
CA PRO A 221 -9.95 24.60 9.57
C PRO A 221 -9.55 24.62 8.08
N TRP A 222 -8.45 23.95 7.74
CA TRP A 222 -7.93 23.87 6.36
C TRP A 222 -8.66 22.81 5.51
N TRP A 223 -9.30 21.80 6.13
CA TRP A 223 -9.94 20.70 5.39
C TRP A 223 -10.95 21.18 4.33
N PRO A 224 -11.92 22.07 4.66
CA PRO A 224 -12.91 22.53 3.68
C PRO A 224 -12.31 23.44 2.59
N THR A 225 -11.04 23.86 2.72
CA THR A 225 -10.36 24.67 1.71
C THR A 225 -9.78 23.85 0.56
N LEU A 226 -9.67 22.53 0.72
CA LEU A 226 -9.14 21.62 -0.29
C LEU A 226 -10.10 21.51 -1.49
N LYS A 227 -9.55 21.57 -2.70
CA LYS A 227 -10.33 21.42 -3.94
C LYS A 227 -11.10 20.10 -3.96
N ALA A 228 -10.44 18.97 -3.64
CA ALA A 228 -11.07 17.65 -3.61
C ALA A 228 -12.27 17.59 -2.68
N VAL A 229 -12.21 18.24 -1.51
CA VAL A 229 -13.30 18.29 -0.54
C VAL A 229 -14.48 19.12 -1.09
N ARG A 230 -14.20 20.32 -1.61
CA ARG A 230 -15.24 21.19 -2.17
C ARG A 230 -15.96 20.58 -3.39
N THR A 231 -15.28 19.74 -4.14
CA THR A 231 -15.83 19.07 -5.33
C THR A 231 -16.38 17.67 -5.05
N GLY A 232 -16.35 17.21 -3.77
CA GLY A 232 -16.80 15.88 -3.38
C GLY A 232 -15.98 14.74 -4.04
N ARG A 233 -14.68 14.99 -4.26
CA ARG A 233 -13.74 14.02 -4.84
C ARG A 233 -12.83 13.40 -3.76
N VAL A 234 -13.44 12.97 -2.67
CA VAL A 234 -12.75 12.27 -1.59
C VAL A 234 -13.32 10.86 -1.48
N ALA A 235 -12.45 9.86 -1.43
CA ALA A 235 -12.79 8.46 -1.23
C ALA A 235 -12.03 7.88 -0.05
N LEU A 236 -12.71 7.06 0.74
CA LEU A 236 -12.15 6.25 1.80
C LEU A 236 -12.13 4.80 1.36
N ALA A 237 -11.04 4.10 1.65
CA ALA A 237 -10.94 2.66 1.43
C ALA A 237 -10.36 1.94 2.64
N ASP A 238 -10.64 0.64 2.73
CA ASP A 238 -10.05 -0.22 3.76
C ASP A 238 -8.54 -0.37 3.55
N GLY A 239 -7.75 0.33 4.38
CA GLY A 239 -6.28 0.30 4.32
C GLY A 239 -5.66 -0.96 4.93
N ASN A 240 -6.46 -1.81 5.58
CA ASN A 240 -5.98 -3.07 6.12
C ASN A 240 -5.91 -4.17 5.05
N HIS A 241 -6.77 -4.13 4.02
CA HIS A 241 -6.85 -5.16 2.99
C HIS A 241 -6.33 -4.70 1.62
N PHE A 242 -6.42 -3.40 1.33
CA PHE A 242 -6.08 -2.82 0.02
C PHE A 242 -4.99 -1.76 0.16
N PHE A 243 -4.33 -1.42 -0.94
CA PHE A 243 -3.27 -0.42 -1.06
C PHE A 243 -2.01 -0.70 -0.24
N ASN A 244 -2.11 -1.00 1.06
CA ASN A 244 -0.97 -1.10 1.98
C ASN A 244 -0.48 -2.54 2.21
N ARG A 245 -1.04 -3.53 1.50
CA ARG A 245 -0.61 -4.93 1.58
C ARG A 245 -0.04 -5.37 0.24
N PRO A 246 1.26 -5.77 0.19
CA PRO A 246 1.87 -6.27 -1.04
C PRO A 246 1.32 -7.65 -1.42
N GLY A 247 0.31 -7.67 -2.26
CA GLY A 247 -0.33 -8.91 -2.67
C GLY A 247 -1.29 -8.72 -3.85
N PRO A 248 -1.99 -9.80 -4.28
CA PRO A 248 -2.85 -9.78 -5.47
C PRO A 248 -3.93 -8.70 -5.46
N ARG A 249 -4.39 -8.28 -4.27
CA ARG A 249 -5.42 -7.23 -4.11
C ARG A 249 -4.98 -5.85 -4.57
N LEU A 250 -3.70 -5.64 -4.87
CA LEU A 250 -3.26 -4.41 -5.52
C LEU A 250 -3.82 -4.27 -6.94
N VAL A 251 -4.19 -5.38 -7.59
CA VAL A 251 -4.93 -5.33 -8.86
C VAL A 251 -6.35 -4.82 -8.63
N ASP A 252 -7.02 -5.27 -7.57
CA ASP A 252 -8.33 -4.76 -7.18
C ASP A 252 -8.27 -3.25 -6.86
N ALA A 253 -7.19 -2.81 -6.20
CA ALA A 253 -6.95 -1.39 -5.93
C ALA A 253 -6.74 -0.57 -7.21
N LEU A 254 -6.06 -1.12 -8.22
CA LEU A 254 -5.92 -0.47 -9.53
C LEU A 254 -7.27 -0.37 -10.26
N GLU A 255 -8.04 -1.46 -10.31
CA GLU A 255 -9.38 -1.45 -10.91
C GLU A 255 -10.31 -0.44 -10.23
N PHE A 256 -10.24 -0.36 -8.89
CA PHE A 256 -10.94 0.68 -8.14
C PHE A 256 -10.50 2.09 -8.56
N LEU A 257 -9.21 2.36 -8.62
CA LEU A 257 -8.70 3.68 -9.02
C LEU A 257 -9.20 4.05 -10.42
N VAL A 258 -9.08 3.14 -11.38
CA VAL A 258 -9.59 3.38 -12.74
C VAL A 258 -11.10 3.61 -12.71
N GLY A 259 -11.86 2.76 -12.01
CA GLY A 259 -13.31 2.87 -11.91
C GLY A 259 -13.77 4.18 -11.28
N TRP A 260 -13.09 4.61 -10.21
CA TRP A 260 -13.42 5.84 -9.49
C TRP A 260 -13.01 7.11 -10.23
N LEU A 261 -11.76 7.15 -10.75
CA LEU A 261 -11.23 8.33 -11.43
C LEU A 261 -11.92 8.60 -12.77
N HIS A 262 -12.22 7.54 -13.53
CA HIS A 262 -12.82 7.66 -14.86
C HIS A 262 -14.35 7.44 -14.86
N ASN A 263 -14.99 7.47 -13.68
CA ASN A 263 -16.44 7.27 -13.54
C ASN A 263 -16.95 5.99 -14.23
N ARG A 264 -16.26 4.88 -13.96
CA ARG A 264 -16.58 3.53 -14.46
C ARG A 264 -16.88 2.57 -13.30
N PRO A 265 -18.01 2.75 -12.59
CA PRO A 265 -18.29 1.98 -11.37
C PRO A 265 -18.33 0.47 -11.60
N ALA A 266 -18.61 0.01 -12.82
CA ALA A 266 -18.59 -1.41 -13.17
C ALA A 266 -17.18 -2.05 -13.09
N LEU A 267 -16.11 -1.26 -13.10
CA LEU A 267 -14.74 -1.75 -12.90
C LEU A 267 -14.38 -1.94 -11.44
N ILE A 268 -15.10 -1.32 -10.52
CA ILE A 268 -14.81 -1.42 -9.08
C ILE A 268 -15.15 -2.83 -8.60
N PRO A 269 -14.16 -3.57 -8.06
CA PRO A 269 -14.41 -4.92 -7.57
C PRO A 269 -15.45 -4.93 -6.45
N PRO A 270 -16.46 -5.81 -6.48
CA PRO A 270 -17.54 -5.82 -5.50
C PRO A 270 -17.08 -6.15 -4.07
N GLY A 271 -15.90 -6.76 -3.92
CA GLY A 271 -15.30 -7.08 -2.63
C GLY A 271 -14.43 -5.98 -2.04
N LEU A 272 -14.20 -4.87 -2.76
CA LEU A 272 -13.41 -3.76 -2.27
C LEU A 272 -14.28 -2.88 -1.37
N LEU A 273 -13.89 -2.77 -0.11
CA LEU A 273 -14.59 -1.94 0.89
C LEU A 273 -14.13 -0.49 0.76
N TRP A 274 -15.02 0.35 0.30
CA TRP A 274 -14.78 1.78 0.11
C TRP A 274 -16.07 2.59 0.23
N GLU A 275 -15.94 3.88 0.42
CA GLU A 275 -17.04 4.83 0.37
C GLU A 275 -16.59 6.19 -0.14
N LYS A 276 -17.52 6.93 -0.71
CA LYS A 276 -17.34 8.35 -1.01
C LYS A 276 -17.52 9.16 0.26
N TRP A 277 -16.57 10.03 0.57
CA TRP A 277 -16.72 10.99 1.65
C TRP A 277 -17.62 12.15 1.18
N PRO A 278 -18.61 12.59 1.99
CA PRO A 278 -19.52 13.67 1.65
C PRO A 278 -18.84 15.03 1.52
#